data_bcfa00735fac9756044e6da84a728059
#
_entry.id   bcfa00735fac9756044e6da84a728059
#
_cell.length_a   1.000
_cell.length_b   1.000
_cell.length_c   1.000
_cell.angle_alpha   90.00
_cell.angle_beta   90.00
_cell.angle_gamma   90.00
#
_symmetry.space_group_name_H-M   'P 1'
#
loop_
_entity.id
_entity.type
_entity.pdbx_description
1 polymer ?
#
loop_
_entity_poly.entity_id
_entity_poly.type
_entity_poly.pdbx_seq_one_letter_code
_entity_poly.pdbx_strand_id
1 'polypeptide(L)'
;CMVACGDADAMVTGGTRHHAATIEKLNKVVDSRPGEIIFGLTMLVSKGRTVFVSDTNVHDNPTAEQLVEIAISSTRVARLFGFDPKVAFLSHSTFGKPATVRTKHVREAIELMKTKKIDFDFDGDMQPDVALNPEYKESYPFSKIVGNANILIMPALHSASISVKIMKTFGGAKLIGPLLIGLGPVSYTHLTLPTNREV
;
A
#
# COMPACT_ATOMS: atom_id res chain seq x y z
N CYS A 1 25.14 2.39 -0.71
CA CYS A 1 26.15 3.02 0.15
C CYS A 1 26.07 4.55 0.10
N MET A 2 26.09 5.22 -1.07
CA MET A 2 26.09 6.71 -1.16
C MET A 2 24.96 7.35 -0.35
N VAL A 3 23.74 6.84 -0.50
CA VAL A 3 22.59 7.35 0.26
C VAL A 3 22.76 7.11 1.76
N ALA A 4 23.24 5.93 2.18
CA ALA A 4 23.49 5.64 3.60
C ALA A 4 24.66 6.46 4.20
N CYS A 5 25.58 6.94 3.36
CA CYS A 5 26.70 7.79 3.78
C CYS A 5 26.39 9.29 3.66
N GLY A 6 25.21 9.66 3.17
CA GLY A 6 24.81 11.06 2.98
C GLY A 6 25.37 11.71 1.71
N ASP A 7 25.99 10.93 0.82
CA ASP A 7 26.54 11.41 -0.45
C ASP A 7 25.47 11.58 -1.56
N ALA A 8 24.25 11.13 -1.30
CA ALA A 8 23.11 11.25 -2.19
C ALA A 8 21.80 11.26 -1.40
N ASP A 9 20.81 12.03 -1.85
CA ASP A 9 19.51 12.20 -1.18
C ASP A 9 18.53 11.07 -1.45
N ALA A 10 18.67 10.38 -2.58
CA ALA A 10 17.79 9.30 -2.98
C ALA A 10 18.46 8.30 -3.92
N MET A 11 17.85 7.14 -4.07
CA MET A 11 18.29 6.10 -5.00
C MET A 11 17.11 5.57 -5.81
N VAL A 12 17.27 5.53 -7.12
CA VAL A 12 16.39 4.78 -8.04
C VAL A 12 17.12 3.52 -8.47
N THR A 13 16.48 2.36 -8.27
CA THR A 13 17.10 1.07 -8.64
C THR A 13 16.09 0.15 -9.31
N GLY A 14 16.58 -0.77 -10.12
CA GLY A 14 15.77 -1.72 -10.88
C GLY A 14 16.27 -1.85 -12.32
N GLY A 15 15.46 -2.41 -13.21
CA GLY A 15 15.75 -2.51 -14.65
C GLY A 15 16.62 -3.68 -15.07
N THR A 16 17.70 -3.97 -14.38
CA THR A 16 18.64 -5.05 -14.73
C THR A 16 18.68 -6.20 -13.74
N ARG A 17 18.00 -6.08 -12.61
CA ARG A 17 18.02 -7.08 -11.53
C ARG A 17 16.62 -7.42 -11.07
N HIS A 18 16.44 -8.68 -10.63
CA HIS A 18 15.19 -9.08 -9.98
C HIS A 18 14.96 -8.27 -8.70
N HIS A 19 13.71 -7.91 -8.46
CA HIS A 19 13.27 -7.12 -7.31
C HIS A 19 13.73 -7.72 -5.98
N ALA A 20 13.53 -9.02 -5.74
CA ALA A 20 13.95 -9.71 -4.52
C ALA A 20 15.45 -9.56 -4.23
N ALA A 21 16.30 -9.71 -5.25
CA ALA A 21 17.74 -9.53 -5.11
C ALA A 21 18.14 -8.06 -4.80
N THR A 22 17.32 -7.12 -5.23
CA THR A 22 17.55 -5.70 -4.93
C THR A 22 17.19 -5.40 -3.47
N ILE A 23 16.04 -5.89 -2.99
CA ILE A 23 15.62 -5.75 -1.58
C ILE A 23 16.63 -6.40 -0.64
N GLU A 24 17.09 -7.62 -0.94
CA GLU A 24 18.12 -8.30 -0.13
C GLU A 24 19.40 -7.47 0.02
N LYS A 25 19.83 -6.82 -1.08
CA LYS A 25 21.02 -5.96 -1.05
C LYS A 25 20.77 -4.66 -0.28
N LEU A 26 19.59 -4.08 -0.41
CA LEU A 26 19.21 -2.88 0.33
C LEU A 26 19.20 -3.14 1.83
N ASN A 27 18.62 -4.24 2.27
CA ASN A 27 18.57 -4.64 3.69
C ASN A 27 19.96 -4.89 4.32
N LYS A 28 21.01 -5.08 3.49
CA LYS A 28 22.42 -5.21 3.97
C LYS A 28 23.12 -3.86 4.17
N VAL A 29 22.55 -2.78 3.65
CA VAL A 29 23.21 -1.45 3.59
C VAL A 29 22.41 -0.37 4.29
N VAL A 30 21.08 -0.51 4.31
CA VAL A 30 20.16 0.46 4.92
C VAL A 30 19.29 -0.29 5.92
N ASP A 31 19.41 0.08 7.18
CA ASP A 31 18.56 -0.48 8.23
C ASP A 31 17.13 0.04 8.13
N SER A 32 16.16 -0.76 8.59
CA SER A 32 14.82 -0.27 8.86
C SER A 32 14.83 0.79 9.96
N ARG A 33 13.92 1.73 9.89
CA ARG A 33 13.70 2.62 11.04
C ARG A 33 13.27 1.81 12.26
N PRO A 34 13.76 2.14 13.46
CA PRO A 34 13.34 1.44 14.66
C PRO A 34 11.82 1.44 14.80
N GLY A 35 11.23 0.25 14.92
CA GLY A 35 9.78 0.08 15.07
C GLY A 35 8.96 0.23 13.79
N GLU A 36 9.59 0.40 12.62
CA GLU A 36 8.90 0.43 11.31
C GLU A 36 9.24 -0.82 10.50
N ILE A 37 8.27 -1.26 9.69
CA ILE A 37 8.47 -2.34 8.72
C ILE A 37 8.71 -1.77 7.33
N ILE A 38 9.48 -2.48 6.53
CA ILE A 38 9.73 -2.11 5.12
C ILE A 38 8.59 -2.66 4.27
N PHE A 39 7.95 -1.81 3.48
CA PHE A 39 6.90 -2.23 2.53
C PHE A 39 6.89 -1.36 1.27
N GLY A 40 6.19 -1.84 0.24
CA GLY A 40 6.04 -1.14 -1.03
C GLY A 40 4.73 -0.37 -1.12
N LEU A 41 4.80 0.93 -1.39
CA LEU A 41 3.65 1.79 -1.64
C LEU A 41 3.62 2.21 -3.11
N THR A 42 2.54 1.91 -3.81
CA THR A 42 2.34 2.33 -5.20
C THR A 42 1.19 3.33 -5.30
N MET A 43 1.44 4.46 -5.97
CA MET A 43 0.38 5.41 -6.31
C MET A 43 -0.21 5.05 -7.68
N LEU A 44 -1.53 4.92 -7.74
CA LEU A 44 -2.31 4.77 -8.96
C LEU A 44 -2.99 6.10 -9.28
N VAL A 45 -2.70 6.66 -10.44
CA VAL A 45 -3.35 7.88 -10.92
C VAL A 45 -4.20 7.53 -12.14
N SER A 46 -5.51 7.67 -12.02
CA SER A 46 -6.47 7.39 -13.10
C SER A 46 -7.68 8.30 -12.99
N LYS A 47 -8.13 8.84 -14.13
CA LYS A 47 -9.35 9.67 -14.24
C LYS A 47 -9.41 10.81 -13.21
N GLY A 48 -8.27 11.48 -12.98
CA GLY A 48 -8.16 12.59 -12.03
C GLY A 48 -8.16 12.18 -10.54
N ARG A 49 -8.15 10.88 -10.24
CA ARG A 49 -8.10 10.35 -8.87
C ARG A 49 -6.75 9.71 -8.60
N THR A 50 -6.27 9.87 -7.38
CA THR A 50 -5.06 9.21 -6.88
C THR A 50 -5.45 8.24 -5.77
N VAL A 51 -4.93 7.02 -5.86
CA VAL A 51 -5.13 5.97 -4.86
C VAL A 51 -3.78 5.34 -4.53
N PHE A 52 -3.50 5.16 -3.25
CA PHE A 52 -2.32 4.49 -2.74
C PHE A 52 -2.63 3.02 -2.49
N VAL A 53 -1.78 2.12 -2.95
CA VAL A 53 -1.94 0.65 -2.78
C VAL A 53 -0.75 0.10 -2.03
N SER A 54 -0.97 -0.63 -0.95
CA SER A 54 0.05 -1.23 -0.07
C SER A 54 -0.36 -2.64 0.39
N ASP A 55 0.52 -3.60 0.58
CA ASP A 55 1.93 -3.68 0.18
C ASP A 55 2.01 -4.23 -1.24
N THR A 56 2.81 -3.60 -2.08
CA THR A 56 2.94 -4.02 -3.49
C THR A 56 4.22 -4.79 -3.76
N ASN A 57 5.11 -4.99 -2.74
CA ASN A 57 6.47 -5.45 -3.04
C ASN A 57 7.17 -6.35 -2.03
N VAL A 58 6.77 -6.41 -0.77
CA VAL A 58 7.62 -6.99 0.28
C VAL A 58 7.00 -8.18 0.98
N HIS A 59 5.78 -8.07 1.49
CA HIS A 59 5.17 -9.11 2.32
C HIS A 59 4.21 -9.99 1.51
N ASP A 60 4.59 -11.24 1.30
CA ASP A 60 3.74 -12.20 0.58
C ASP A 60 2.39 -12.40 1.26
N ASN A 61 2.40 -12.65 2.57
CA ASN A 61 1.22 -12.81 3.40
C ASN A 61 1.44 -12.04 4.72
N PRO A 62 1.11 -10.76 4.78
CA PRO A 62 1.33 -9.95 5.97
C PRO A 62 0.46 -10.42 7.12
N THR A 63 1.01 -10.37 8.35
CA THR A 63 0.24 -10.61 9.57
C THR A 63 -0.72 -9.44 9.85
N ALA A 64 -1.63 -9.61 10.81
CA ALA A 64 -2.53 -8.54 11.23
C ALA A 64 -1.77 -7.30 11.73
N GLU A 65 -0.72 -7.50 12.52
CA GLU A 65 0.15 -6.44 13.02
C GLU A 65 0.87 -5.71 11.88
N GLN A 66 1.39 -6.46 10.90
CA GLN A 66 2.03 -5.88 9.73
C GLN A 66 1.07 -5.05 8.89
N LEU A 67 -0.17 -5.51 8.69
CA LEU A 67 -1.21 -4.74 7.99
C LEU A 67 -1.52 -3.42 8.71
N VAL A 68 -1.55 -3.43 10.04
CA VAL A 68 -1.73 -2.21 10.85
C VAL A 68 -0.58 -1.23 10.65
N GLU A 69 0.68 -1.70 10.72
CA GLU A 69 1.84 -0.83 10.53
C GLU A 69 1.93 -0.29 9.11
N ILE A 70 1.62 -1.11 8.10
CA ILE A 70 1.50 -0.69 6.70
C ILE A 70 0.44 0.41 6.56
N ALA A 71 -0.73 0.24 7.17
CA ALA A 71 -1.80 1.22 7.12
C ALA A 71 -1.37 2.57 7.72
N ILE A 72 -0.83 2.57 8.93
CA ILE A 72 -0.38 3.77 9.63
C ILE A 72 0.73 4.47 8.84
N SER A 73 1.72 3.72 8.33
CA SER A 73 2.82 4.30 7.58
C SER A 73 2.38 4.83 6.21
N SER A 74 1.42 4.18 5.56
CA SER A 74 0.82 4.66 4.31
C SER A 74 0.10 6.00 4.48
N THR A 75 -0.57 6.23 5.62
CA THR A 75 -1.24 7.52 5.89
C THR A 75 -0.25 8.66 6.05
N ARG A 76 0.91 8.41 6.69
CA ARG A 76 1.98 9.41 6.79
C ARG A 76 2.46 9.85 5.40
N VAL A 77 2.65 8.89 4.50
CA VAL A 77 3.07 9.18 3.13
C VAL A 77 1.98 9.92 2.36
N ALA A 78 0.73 9.49 2.45
CA ALA A 78 -0.39 10.18 1.79
C ALA A 78 -0.50 11.65 2.21
N ARG A 79 -0.32 11.94 3.50
CA ARG A 79 -0.28 13.31 4.03
C ARG A 79 0.87 14.14 3.46
N LEU A 80 2.07 13.55 3.25
CA LEU A 80 3.19 14.26 2.61
C LEU A 80 2.85 14.68 1.17
N PHE A 81 2.01 13.93 0.49
CA PHE A 81 1.48 14.29 -0.84
C PHE A 81 0.23 15.19 -0.78
N GLY A 82 -0.18 15.66 0.40
CA GLY A 82 -1.32 16.56 0.58
C GLY A 82 -2.69 15.90 0.56
N PHE A 83 -2.77 14.58 0.75
CA PHE A 83 -4.04 13.85 0.81
C PHE A 83 -4.52 13.68 2.25
N ASP A 84 -5.82 13.84 2.46
CA ASP A 84 -6.50 13.43 3.68
C ASP A 84 -6.71 11.91 3.66
N PRO A 85 -6.10 11.13 4.58
CA PRO A 85 -6.07 9.68 4.47
C PRO A 85 -7.41 9.04 4.82
N LYS A 86 -7.89 8.15 3.91
CA LYS A 86 -9.06 7.31 4.08
C LYS A 86 -8.69 5.88 3.72
N VAL A 87 -8.55 5.04 4.75
CA VAL A 87 -7.94 3.72 4.63
C VAL A 87 -9.00 2.63 4.53
N ALA A 88 -8.97 1.85 3.46
CA ALA A 88 -9.77 0.65 3.29
C ALA A 88 -8.92 -0.61 3.36
N PHE A 89 -9.24 -1.51 4.29
CA PHE A 89 -8.68 -2.85 4.33
C PHE A 89 -9.42 -3.73 3.35
N LEU A 90 -8.75 -4.15 2.28
CA LEU A 90 -9.38 -4.88 1.19
C LEU A 90 -9.45 -6.39 1.44
N SER A 91 -10.52 -6.98 0.93
CA SER A 91 -10.75 -8.42 0.94
C SER A 91 -11.68 -8.79 -0.22
N HIS A 92 -11.85 -10.10 -0.45
CA HIS A 92 -12.92 -10.62 -1.31
C HIS A 92 -14.29 -10.64 -0.60
N SER A 93 -14.31 -10.46 0.72
CA SER A 93 -15.53 -10.29 1.54
C SER A 93 -15.79 -8.82 1.80
N THR A 94 -17.01 -8.53 2.22
CA THR A 94 -17.42 -7.19 2.64
C THR A 94 -18.06 -7.30 4.02
N PHE A 95 -17.46 -6.63 5.01
CA PHE A 95 -17.88 -6.62 6.42
C PHE A 95 -18.14 -8.04 6.98
N GLY A 96 -17.19 -8.94 6.71
CA GLY A 96 -17.20 -10.32 7.23
C GLY A 96 -18.08 -11.30 6.45
N LYS A 97 -18.63 -10.92 5.31
CA LYS A 97 -19.46 -11.82 4.48
C LYS A 97 -18.88 -11.94 3.06
N PRO A 98 -18.55 -13.17 2.58
CA PRO A 98 -18.50 -14.42 3.31
C PRO A 98 -17.33 -14.49 4.30
N ALA A 99 -17.55 -15.09 5.48
CA ALA A 99 -16.49 -15.30 6.45
C ALA A 99 -15.62 -16.48 6.02
N THR A 100 -14.32 -16.24 5.79
CA THR A 100 -13.36 -17.29 5.44
C THR A 100 -12.11 -17.20 6.31
N VAL A 101 -11.38 -18.30 6.40
CA VAL A 101 -10.10 -18.34 7.13
C VAL A 101 -9.10 -17.35 6.52
N ARG A 102 -9.13 -17.17 5.21
CA ARG A 102 -8.20 -16.27 4.48
C ARG A 102 -8.40 -14.79 4.79
N THR A 103 -9.57 -14.38 5.27
CA THR A 103 -9.86 -12.99 5.63
C THR A 103 -9.66 -12.71 7.12
N LYS A 104 -9.29 -13.73 7.89
CA LYS A 104 -9.15 -13.63 9.34
C LYS A 104 -8.13 -12.58 9.75
N HIS A 105 -6.94 -12.60 9.15
CA HIS A 105 -5.86 -11.64 9.45
C HIS A 105 -6.24 -10.19 9.13
N VAL A 106 -7.02 -9.96 8.07
CA VAL A 106 -7.52 -8.62 7.72
C VAL A 106 -8.49 -8.10 8.80
N ARG A 107 -9.42 -8.96 9.27
CA ARG A 107 -10.35 -8.59 10.33
C ARG A 107 -9.64 -8.38 11.67
N GLU A 108 -8.66 -9.23 11.99
CA GLU A 108 -7.79 -9.04 13.15
C GLU A 108 -7.04 -7.70 13.09
N ALA A 109 -6.53 -7.33 11.93
CA ALA A 109 -5.89 -6.02 11.74
C ALA A 109 -6.85 -4.86 12.01
N ILE A 110 -8.09 -4.95 11.56
CA ILE A 110 -9.11 -3.92 11.80
C ILE A 110 -9.44 -3.83 13.30
N GLU A 111 -9.58 -4.96 14.00
CA GLU A 111 -9.79 -4.96 15.46
C GLU A 111 -8.59 -4.36 16.20
N LEU A 112 -7.36 -4.69 15.79
CA LEU A 112 -6.15 -4.08 16.35
C LEU A 112 -6.10 -2.57 16.09
N MET A 113 -6.50 -2.10 14.90
CA MET A 113 -6.59 -0.67 14.60
C MET A 113 -7.56 0.06 15.54
N LYS A 114 -8.69 -0.56 15.89
CA LYS A 114 -9.68 0.04 16.82
C LYS A 114 -9.13 0.25 18.23
N THR A 115 -8.13 -0.53 18.64
CA THR A 115 -7.48 -0.37 19.96
C THR A 115 -6.44 0.76 19.99
N LYS A 116 -5.99 1.22 18.81
CA LYS A 116 -5.00 2.29 18.70
C LYS A 116 -5.67 3.67 18.65
N LYS A 117 -4.96 4.69 19.13
CA LYS A 117 -5.39 6.08 18.96
C LYS A 117 -5.10 6.52 17.52
N ILE A 118 -6.10 6.48 16.67
CA ILE A 118 -6.02 6.77 15.23
C ILE A 118 -6.70 8.11 14.94
N ASP A 119 -6.10 8.90 14.06
CA ASP A 119 -6.52 10.26 13.66
C ASP A 119 -6.96 10.35 12.18
N PHE A 120 -7.36 9.23 11.59
CA PHE A 120 -7.83 9.12 10.21
C PHE A 120 -8.97 8.11 10.08
N ASP A 121 -9.77 8.24 9.02
CA ASP A 121 -10.85 7.32 8.73
C ASP A 121 -10.31 5.97 8.23
N PHE A 122 -10.76 4.88 8.82
CA PHE A 122 -10.46 3.53 8.34
C PHE A 122 -11.63 2.60 8.53
N ASP A 123 -11.76 1.62 7.63
CA ASP A 123 -12.79 0.59 7.72
C ASP A 123 -12.42 -0.65 6.88
N GLY A 124 -13.22 -1.70 6.98
CA GLY A 124 -13.10 -2.96 6.23
C GLY A 124 -13.68 -4.12 7.06
N ASP A 125 -13.49 -5.36 6.68
CA ASP A 125 -12.97 -5.79 5.39
C ASP A 125 -13.97 -5.44 4.27
N MET A 126 -13.51 -4.97 3.14
CA MET A 126 -14.41 -4.63 2.04
C MET A 126 -13.80 -4.91 0.65
N GLN A 127 -14.69 -5.07 -0.33
CA GLN A 127 -14.28 -5.22 -1.73
C GLN A 127 -13.85 -3.88 -2.33
N PRO A 128 -13.00 -3.87 -3.38
CA PRO A 128 -12.48 -2.64 -3.98
C PRO A 128 -13.56 -1.71 -4.54
N ASP A 129 -14.65 -2.26 -5.08
CA ASP A 129 -15.79 -1.49 -5.59
C ASP A 129 -16.50 -0.72 -4.48
N VAL A 130 -16.71 -1.36 -3.33
CA VAL A 130 -17.29 -0.71 -2.13
C VAL A 130 -16.35 0.38 -1.59
N ALA A 131 -15.04 0.12 -1.58
CA ALA A 131 -14.05 1.09 -1.11
C ALA A 131 -13.93 2.33 -2.01
N LEU A 132 -14.11 2.15 -3.32
CA LEU A 132 -13.78 3.16 -4.33
C LEU A 132 -15.00 3.84 -4.96
N ASN A 133 -16.21 3.33 -4.75
CA ASN A 133 -17.43 3.92 -5.28
C ASN A 133 -18.36 4.42 -4.15
N PRO A 134 -18.61 5.73 -4.07
CA PRO A 134 -19.46 6.31 -3.03
C PRO A 134 -20.93 5.86 -3.14
N GLU A 135 -21.40 5.37 -4.29
CA GLU A 135 -22.78 4.90 -4.48
C GLU A 135 -23.09 3.69 -3.58
N TYR A 136 -22.09 2.82 -3.31
CA TYR A 136 -22.26 1.69 -2.40
C TYR A 136 -22.40 2.08 -0.93
N LYS A 137 -22.16 3.36 -0.59
CA LYS A 137 -22.33 3.85 0.77
C LYS A 137 -23.78 3.75 1.25
N GLU A 138 -24.74 3.92 0.35
CA GLU A 138 -26.16 3.74 0.68
C GLU A 138 -26.47 2.32 1.16
N SER A 139 -25.78 1.33 0.60
CA SER A 139 -25.88 -0.08 1.00
C SER A 139 -25.13 -0.39 2.32
N TYR A 140 -24.17 0.45 2.70
CA TYR A 140 -23.32 0.29 3.90
C TYR A 140 -23.26 1.59 4.73
N PRO A 141 -24.38 2.08 5.27
CA PRO A 141 -24.45 3.36 5.97
C PRO A 141 -23.65 3.40 7.27
N PHE A 142 -23.27 2.23 7.80
CA PHE A 142 -22.44 2.07 9.00
C PHE A 142 -20.94 2.19 8.73
N SER A 143 -20.52 2.23 7.45
CA SER A 143 -19.09 2.39 7.10
C SER A 143 -18.56 3.74 7.60
N LYS A 144 -17.39 3.70 8.22
CA LYS A 144 -16.72 4.87 8.80
C LYS A 144 -16.02 5.73 7.77
N ILE A 145 -15.73 5.20 6.58
CA ILE A 145 -15.09 5.97 5.51
C ILE A 145 -16.11 6.90 4.86
N VAL A 146 -15.87 8.20 4.98
CA VAL A 146 -16.71 9.21 4.33
C VAL A 146 -16.21 9.47 2.91
N GLY A 147 -17.03 9.10 1.91
CA GLY A 147 -16.65 9.19 0.49
C GLY A 147 -15.83 7.99 0.01
N ASN A 148 -14.85 8.23 -0.86
CA ASN A 148 -14.01 7.18 -1.39
C ASN A 148 -12.76 6.97 -0.55
N ALA A 149 -12.36 5.73 -0.36
CA ALA A 149 -11.02 5.43 0.14
C ALA A 149 -9.95 5.91 -0.86
N ASN A 150 -8.84 6.38 -0.33
CA ASN A 150 -7.66 6.75 -1.13
C ASN A 150 -6.41 5.95 -0.76
N ILE A 151 -6.48 5.13 0.30
CA ILE A 151 -5.43 4.19 0.69
C ILE A 151 -6.05 2.80 0.77
N LEU A 152 -5.53 1.88 -0.03
CA LEU A 152 -6.00 0.50 -0.12
C LEU A 152 -4.94 -0.43 0.49
N ILE A 153 -5.29 -1.08 1.59
CA ILE A 153 -4.44 -2.09 2.23
C ILE A 153 -4.82 -3.46 1.69
N MET A 154 -3.90 -4.04 0.93
CA MET A 154 -4.11 -5.30 0.26
C MET A 154 -3.85 -6.48 1.22
N PRO A 155 -4.63 -7.57 1.12
CA PRO A 155 -4.50 -8.70 2.03
C PRO A 155 -3.22 -9.52 1.80
N ALA A 156 -2.60 -9.40 0.62
CA ALA A 156 -1.41 -10.15 0.25
C ALA A 156 -0.73 -9.53 -0.97
N LEU A 157 0.57 -9.75 -1.13
CA LEU A 157 1.39 -9.24 -2.23
C LEU A 157 0.85 -9.61 -3.62
N HIS A 158 0.45 -10.85 -3.81
CA HIS A 158 -0.03 -11.31 -5.11
C HIS A 158 -1.32 -10.58 -5.53
N SER A 159 -2.24 -10.32 -4.61
CA SER A 159 -3.45 -9.54 -4.90
C SER A 159 -3.10 -8.09 -5.26
N ALA A 160 -2.18 -7.47 -4.52
CA ALA A 160 -1.69 -6.13 -4.82
C ALA A 160 -1.02 -6.04 -6.20
N SER A 161 -0.07 -6.93 -6.45
CA SER A 161 0.72 -6.96 -7.69
C SER A 161 -0.15 -7.20 -8.92
N ILE A 162 -1.11 -8.12 -8.85
CA ILE A 162 -2.03 -8.41 -9.95
C ILE A 162 -2.95 -7.21 -10.20
N SER A 163 -3.58 -6.67 -9.17
CA SER A 163 -4.52 -5.56 -9.28
C SER A 163 -3.87 -4.31 -9.88
N VAL A 164 -2.68 -3.95 -9.41
CA VAL A 164 -1.92 -2.80 -9.91
C VAL A 164 -1.57 -2.97 -11.39
N LYS A 165 -1.16 -4.17 -11.81
CA LYS A 165 -0.83 -4.45 -13.22
C LYS A 165 -2.07 -4.44 -14.13
N ILE A 166 -3.19 -4.99 -13.66
CA ILE A 166 -4.46 -4.93 -14.41
C ILE A 166 -4.90 -3.46 -14.56
N MET A 167 -4.84 -2.67 -13.50
CA MET A 167 -5.19 -1.24 -13.56
C MET A 167 -4.28 -0.46 -14.50
N LYS A 168 -2.98 -0.76 -14.54
CA LYS A 168 -2.04 -0.17 -15.49
C LYS A 168 -2.41 -0.53 -16.93
N THR A 169 -2.53 -1.84 -17.21
CA THR A 169 -2.63 -2.35 -18.58
C THR A 169 -4.01 -2.14 -19.18
N PHE A 170 -5.06 -2.42 -18.42
CA PHE A 170 -6.45 -2.38 -18.86
C PHE A 170 -7.16 -1.09 -18.45
N GLY A 171 -6.93 -0.62 -17.24
CA GLY A 171 -7.55 0.59 -16.70
C GLY A 171 -6.86 1.90 -17.10
N GLY A 172 -5.74 1.86 -17.82
CA GLY A 172 -5.01 3.04 -18.26
C GLY A 172 -4.44 3.89 -17.10
N ALA A 173 -4.31 3.32 -15.92
CA ALA A 173 -3.77 4.01 -14.76
C ALA A 173 -2.25 4.27 -14.91
N LYS A 174 -1.81 5.46 -14.55
CA LYS A 174 -0.38 5.76 -14.39
C LYS A 174 0.06 5.27 -13.01
N LEU A 175 1.19 4.57 -12.99
CA LEU A 175 1.81 4.07 -11.75
C LEU A 175 2.98 4.96 -11.37
N ILE A 176 3.05 5.33 -10.10
CA ILE A 176 4.19 5.99 -9.48
C ILE A 176 4.65 5.09 -8.33
N GLY A 177 5.87 4.62 -8.40
CA GLY A 177 6.39 3.67 -7.44
C GLY A 177 6.63 2.28 -8.03
N PRO A 178 6.83 1.24 -7.19
CA PRO A 178 6.65 1.29 -5.74
C PRO A 178 7.69 2.16 -5.02
N LEU A 179 7.23 2.92 -4.03
CA LEU A 179 8.08 3.57 -3.05
C LEU A 179 8.35 2.60 -1.93
N LEU A 180 9.61 2.36 -1.56
CA LEU A 180 9.95 1.57 -0.38
C LEU A 180 9.89 2.46 0.85
N ILE A 181 8.99 2.14 1.75
CA ILE A 181 8.74 2.87 3.00
C ILE A 181 9.32 2.07 4.16
N GLY A 182 9.69 2.73 5.27
CA GLY A 182 10.19 2.09 6.48
C GLY A 182 11.72 1.92 6.53
N LEU A 183 12.43 2.31 5.48
CA LEU A 183 13.90 2.37 5.50
C LEU A 183 14.40 3.59 6.29
N GLY A 184 15.60 3.52 6.86
CA GLY A 184 16.23 4.54 7.69
C GLY A 184 16.28 5.96 7.09
N PRO A 185 16.95 6.94 7.68
CA PRO A 185 16.77 8.37 7.40
C PRO A 185 17.00 8.82 5.95
N VAL A 186 17.34 7.93 5.06
CA VAL A 186 17.87 8.21 3.73
C VAL A 186 17.00 7.63 2.61
N SER A 187 15.78 7.17 2.83
CA SER A 187 15.19 6.43 1.76
C SER A 187 13.76 6.76 1.38
N TYR A 188 13.68 7.42 0.25
CA TYR A 188 12.64 7.18 -0.73
C TYR A 188 13.29 6.50 -1.93
N THR A 189 13.26 5.16 -1.96
CA THR A 189 13.70 4.42 -3.13
C THR A 189 12.54 4.35 -4.11
N HIS A 190 12.71 4.98 -5.26
CA HIS A 190 11.75 4.95 -6.35
C HIS A 190 12.12 3.80 -7.30
N LEU A 191 11.31 2.74 -7.31
CA LEU A 191 11.43 1.67 -8.28
C LEU A 191 10.45 1.93 -9.43
N THR A 192 10.84 2.76 -10.38
CA THR A 192 10.09 2.87 -11.64
C THR A 192 11.03 2.88 -12.81
N LEU A 193 10.80 1.97 -13.71
CA LEU A 193 11.14 2.19 -15.10
C LEU A 193 9.86 2.10 -15.91
N PRO A 194 9.57 3.11 -16.74
CA PRO A 194 8.65 2.92 -17.81
C PRO A 194 9.29 1.86 -18.74
N THR A 195 8.70 0.66 -18.78
CA THR A 195 9.01 -0.28 -19.85
C THR A 195 8.32 0.22 -21.11
N ASN A 196 8.84 1.29 -21.69
CA ASN A 196 8.69 1.51 -23.11
C ASN A 196 9.76 0.67 -23.80
N ARG A 197 9.47 -0.57 -24.06
CA ARG A 197 10.00 -1.26 -25.22
C ARG A 197 8.91 -1.19 -26.27
N GLU A 198 8.93 -0.12 -27.04
CA GLU A 198 8.43 -0.18 -28.41
C GLU A 198 9.37 -1.13 -29.15
N VAL A 199 8.82 -2.20 -29.67
CA VAL A 199 9.32 -2.98 -30.78
C VAL A 199 8.22 -3.01 -31.80
#